data_ffedbe24b61395d76a5a13a0727d349b
#
_entry.id   ffedbe24b61395d76a5a13a0727d349b
#
_cell.length_a   1.000
_cell.length_b   1.000
_cell.length_c   1.000
_cell.angle_alpha   90.00
_cell.angle_beta   90.00
_cell.angle_gamma   90.00
#
_symmetry.space_group_name_H-M   'P 1'
#
loop_
_entity.id
_entity.type
_entity.pdbx_description
1 polymer ?
#
loop_
_entity_poly.entity_id
_entity_poly.type
_entity_poly.pdbx_seq_one_letter_code
_entity_poly.pdbx_strand_id
1 'polypeptide(L)'
;MGRWFVEFLSSQGFAVEVADPAGAADAGVACVNDWRKTDLQHDFIMLATPLGVTDAILRDLALRRPPGVVFDIGSLKSPLRAGLLALRSHGCKVTSVHPMFGPDTELLSGRHVIFVDLGSAPALEAVKELFAPTMAEQVVMSLDDHDRLIAYVLGLSHALNIAFFTALAESGEAAPRLARLSSTTFDAQLEVAARVARDNPELYYEIQSLNDYGAESLEALSKAVERIRTAVLSQDHATFVALMRRGQDYLQDRKTLTERRA
;
A
#
# COMPACT_ATOMS: atom_id res chain seq x y z
N MET A 1 4.96 -10.22 2.18
CA MET A 1 4.79 -9.52 3.49
C MET A 1 4.62 -10.50 4.66
N GLY A 2 3.80 -11.56 4.58
CA GLY A 2 3.60 -12.47 5.70
C GLY A 2 4.91 -13.03 6.31
N ARG A 3 5.83 -13.52 5.47
CA ARG A 3 7.14 -14.00 5.94
C ARG A 3 7.96 -12.91 6.65
N TRP A 4 7.97 -11.70 6.10
CA TRP A 4 8.64 -10.56 6.73
C TRP A 4 8.13 -10.30 8.15
N PHE A 5 6.80 -10.38 8.34
CA PHE A 5 6.21 -10.23 9.68
C PHE A 5 6.53 -11.38 10.62
N VAL A 6 6.66 -12.61 10.12
CA VAL A 6 7.13 -13.75 10.95
C VAL A 6 8.51 -13.45 11.51
N GLU A 7 9.45 -13.02 10.66
CA GLU A 7 10.81 -12.66 11.06
C GLU A 7 10.81 -11.44 12.00
N PHE A 8 10.04 -10.41 11.68
CA PHE A 8 9.90 -9.19 12.47
C PHE A 8 9.38 -9.44 13.89
N LEU A 9 8.28 -10.18 14.02
CA LEU A 9 7.70 -10.50 15.34
C LEU A 9 8.58 -11.47 16.12
N SER A 10 9.14 -12.49 15.48
CA SER A 10 10.07 -13.42 16.13
C SER A 10 11.30 -12.71 16.67
N SER A 11 11.85 -11.72 15.95
CA SER A 11 13.00 -10.93 16.38
C SER A 11 12.71 -10.09 17.63
N GLN A 12 11.45 -9.78 17.88
CA GLN A 12 10.99 -9.06 19.07
C GLN A 12 10.62 -10.02 20.25
N GLY A 13 10.80 -11.33 20.06
CA GLY A 13 10.55 -12.34 21.10
C GLY A 13 9.12 -12.87 21.16
N PHE A 14 8.28 -12.57 20.16
CA PHE A 14 6.94 -13.16 20.08
C PHE A 14 7.01 -14.63 19.63
N ALA A 15 6.19 -15.48 20.23
CA ALA A 15 5.92 -16.82 19.74
C ALA A 15 4.97 -16.72 18.54
N VAL A 16 5.42 -17.12 17.36
CA VAL A 16 4.66 -16.98 16.12
C VAL A 16 4.16 -18.34 15.65
N GLU A 17 2.87 -18.43 15.33
CA GLU A 17 2.23 -19.54 14.62
C GLU A 17 1.73 -19.03 13.28
N VAL A 18 1.95 -19.79 12.21
CA VAL A 18 1.50 -19.46 10.85
C VAL A 18 0.36 -20.38 10.44
N ALA A 19 -0.69 -19.79 9.89
CA ALA A 19 -1.75 -20.54 9.23
C ALA A 19 -1.72 -20.26 7.72
N ASP A 20 -1.27 -21.23 6.92
CA ASP A 20 -1.17 -21.11 5.47
C ASP A 20 -1.57 -22.43 4.80
N PRO A 21 -2.56 -22.44 3.88
CA PRO A 21 -2.98 -23.64 3.15
C PRO A 21 -1.87 -24.28 2.32
N ALA A 22 -0.92 -23.47 1.82
CA ALA A 22 0.23 -23.96 1.05
C ALA A 22 1.34 -24.51 1.95
N GLY A 23 1.26 -24.27 3.27
CA GLY A 23 2.31 -24.56 4.22
C GLY A 23 3.38 -23.47 4.26
N ALA A 24 4.07 -23.37 5.38
CA ALA A 24 5.16 -22.41 5.61
C ALA A 24 6.46 -23.14 6.02
N ALA A 25 6.84 -24.18 5.27
CA ALA A 25 7.92 -25.10 5.60
C ALA A 25 9.26 -24.40 5.91
N ASP A 26 9.50 -23.23 5.33
CA ASP A 26 10.76 -22.50 5.45
C ASP A 26 10.73 -21.40 6.55
N ALA A 27 9.63 -21.24 7.26
CA ALA A 27 9.50 -20.13 8.23
C ALA A 27 10.13 -20.43 9.60
N GLY A 28 10.49 -21.70 9.89
CA GLY A 28 11.08 -22.11 11.17
C GLY A 28 10.15 -21.96 12.38
N VAL A 29 8.84 -21.78 12.14
CA VAL A 29 7.79 -21.59 13.17
C VAL A 29 6.69 -22.63 13.02
N ALA A 30 5.85 -22.80 14.05
CA ALA A 30 4.70 -23.66 13.99
C ALA A 30 3.76 -23.27 12.82
N CYS A 31 3.34 -24.26 12.04
CA CYS A 31 2.48 -24.02 10.88
C CYS A 31 1.28 -24.97 10.89
N VAL A 32 0.08 -24.42 10.66
CA VAL A 32 -1.16 -25.16 10.44
C VAL A 32 -1.72 -24.85 9.04
N ASN A 33 -2.39 -25.81 8.42
CA ASN A 33 -2.94 -25.62 7.07
C ASN A 33 -4.29 -24.90 7.06
N ASP A 34 -4.94 -24.77 8.21
CA ASP A 34 -6.25 -24.15 8.34
C ASP A 34 -6.35 -23.43 9.68
N TRP A 35 -6.41 -22.11 9.65
CA TRP A 35 -6.53 -21.24 10.81
C TRP A 35 -7.77 -21.54 11.68
N ARG A 36 -8.82 -22.13 11.10
CA ARG A 36 -10.05 -22.49 11.80
C ARG A 36 -9.84 -23.62 12.84
N LYS A 37 -8.71 -24.32 12.74
CA LYS A 37 -8.31 -25.39 13.66
C LYS A 37 -7.51 -24.89 14.85
N THR A 38 -7.11 -23.60 14.84
CA THR A 38 -6.46 -22.97 15.98
C THR A 38 -7.49 -22.59 17.04
N ASP A 39 -7.08 -22.45 18.29
CA ASP A 39 -7.95 -22.02 19.38
C ASP A 39 -8.17 -20.49 19.41
N LEU A 40 -7.43 -19.74 18.57
CA LEU A 40 -7.47 -18.28 18.45
C LEU A 40 -7.14 -17.54 19.78
N GLN A 41 -6.40 -18.18 20.69
CA GLN A 41 -6.00 -17.62 22.00
C GLN A 41 -4.67 -16.83 21.90
N HIS A 42 -4.43 -16.16 20.79
CA HIS A 42 -3.24 -15.36 20.55
C HIS A 42 -3.46 -13.91 20.99
N ASP A 43 -2.39 -13.24 21.44
CA ASP A 43 -2.43 -11.79 21.74
C ASP A 43 -2.70 -10.97 20.49
N PHE A 44 -2.16 -11.40 19.34
CA PHE A 44 -2.34 -10.80 18.02
C PHE A 44 -2.73 -11.83 16.98
N ILE A 45 -3.68 -11.49 16.14
CA ILE A 45 -4.06 -12.24 14.93
C ILE A 45 -3.89 -11.31 13.74
N MET A 46 -2.87 -11.58 12.94
CA MET A 46 -2.55 -10.77 11.78
C MET A 46 -2.96 -11.48 10.49
N LEU A 47 -3.66 -10.78 9.61
CA LEU A 47 -4.03 -11.28 8.29
C LEU A 47 -3.08 -10.71 7.22
N ALA A 48 -2.32 -11.63 6.60
CA ALA A 48 -1.41 -11.34 5.48
C ALA A 48 -1.85 -12.08 4.21
N THR A 49 -3.13 -12.31 4.07
CA THR A 49 -3.74 -13.01 2.93
C THR A 49 -4.05 -12.04 1.77
N PRO A 50 -4.23 -12.53 0.53
CA PRO A 50 -4.73 -11.72 -0.58
C PRO A 50 -6.04 -11.00 -0.22
N LEU A 51 -6.23 -9.78 -0.72
CA LEU A 51 -7.38 -8.93 -0.37
C LEU A 51 -8.72 -9.63 -0.60
N GLY A 52 -8.83 -10.40 -1.70
CA GLY A 52 -10.06 -11.10 -2.06
C GLY A 52 -10.56 -12.13 -1.04
N VAL A 53 -9.68 -12.64 -0.17
CA VAL A 53 -10.08 -13.62 0.88
C VAL A 53 -10.05 -13.02 2.29
N THR A 54 -9.36 -11.91 2.49
CA THR A 54 -9.17 -11.30 3.80
C THR A 54 -10.49 -10.87 4.41
N ASP A 55 -11.41 -10.24 3.67
CA ASP A 55 -12.71 -9.80 4.19
C ASP A 55 -13.56 -10.97 4.72
N ALA A 56 -13.56 -12.10 4.01
CA ALA A 56 -14.28 -13.29 4.47
C ALA A 56 -13.69 -13.84 5.79
N ILE A 57 -12.38 -13.84 5.93
CA ILE A 57 -11.72 -14.26 7.18
C ILE A 57 -12.02 -13.29 8.32
N LEU A 58 -11.99 -11.99 8.08
CA LEU A 58 -12.35 -10.97 9.08
C LEU A 58 -13.78 -11.17 9.59
N ARG A 59 -14.74 -11.45 8.70
CA ARG A 59 -16.13 -11.73 9.06
C ARG A 59 -16.29 -13.02 9.88
N ASP A 60 -15.56 -14.08 9.52
CA ASP A 60 -15.58 -15.33 10.28
C ASP A 60 -14.95 -15.12 11.68
N LEU A 61 -13.85 -14.39 11.79
CA LEU A 61 -13.24 -14.01 13.06
C LEU A 61 -14.20 -13.14 13.92
N ALA A 62 -14.98 -12.26 13.32
CA ALA A 62 -15.98 -11.47 14.03
C ALA A 62 -17.01 -12.34 14.75
N LEU A 63 -17.44 -13.45 14.14
CA LEU A 63 -18.36 -14.40 14.75
C LEU A 63 -17.69 -15.20 15.90
N ARG A 64 -16.39 -15.49 15.78
CA ARG A 64 -15.63 -16.27 16.76
C ARG A 64 -15.15 -15.43 17.95
N ARG A 65 -15.07 -14.10 17.80
CA ARG A 65 -14.70 -13.14 18.85
C ARG A 65 -13.39 -13.50 19.58
N PRO A 66 -12.25 -13.59 18.88
CA PRO A 66 -10.98 -13.88 19.54
C PRO A 66 -10.66 -12.81 20.60
N PRO A 67 -9.99 -13.19 21.71
CA PRO A 67 -9.68 -12.26 22.79
C PRO A 67 -8.56 -11.27 22.45
N GLY A 68 -7.68 -11.63 21.52
CA GLY A 68 -6.55 -10.82 21.10
C GLY A 68 -6.92 -9.73 20.09
N VAL A 69 -5.91 -8.97 19.68
CA VAL A 69 -6.06 -7.91 18.69
C VAL A 69 -6.01 -8.51 17.29
N VAL A 70 -7.05 -8.24 16.49
CA VAL A 70 -7.10 -8.63 15.06
C VAL A 70 -6.70 -7.45 14.19
N PHE A 71 -5.79 -7.66 13.27
CA PHE A 71 -5.44 -6.66 12.26
C PHE A 71 -5.02 -7.27 10.93
N ASP A 72 -5.25 -6.54 9.84
CA ASP A 72 -4.75 -6.88 8.50
C ASP A 72 -3.56 -5.98 8.12
N ILE A 73 -2.84 -6.39 7.08
CA ILE A 73 -1.76 -5.60 6.48
C ILE A 73 -2.00 -5.30 5.00
N GLY A 74 -3.24 -5.29 4.57
CA GLY A 74 -3.63 -5.05 3.18
C GLY A 74 -3.30 -3.63 2.69
N SER A 75 -2.94 -3.51 1.43
CA SER A 75 -2.64 -2.22 0.79
C SER A 75 -3.88 -1.35 0.58
N LEU A 76 -5.07 -1.94 0.57
CA LEU A 76 -6.35 -1.28 0.45
C LEU A 76 -7.28 -1.66 1.61
N LYS A 77 -8.17 -0.76 1.97
CA LYS A 77 -9.16 -0.95 3.02
C LYS A 77 -10.61 -0.99 2.51
N SER A 78 -10.89 -0.44 1.34
CA SER A 78 -12.22 -0.53 0.70
C SER A 78 -12.75 -1.97 0.65
N PRO A 79 -11.98 -2.95 0.12
CA PRO A 79 -12.47 -4.33 0.05
C PRO A 79 -12.57 -5.03 1.41
N LEU A 80 -11.93 -4.50 2.47
CA LEU A 80 -11.91 -5.07 3.82
C LEU A 80 -12.89 -4.39 4.77
N ARG A 81 -13.49 -3.29 4.34
CA ARG A 81 -14.38 -2.43 5.14
C ARG A 81 -15.42 -3.22 5.91
N ALA A 82 -16.11 -4.12 5.24
CA ALA A 82 -17.21 -4.84 5.84
C ALA A 82 -16.77 -5.82 6.94
N GLY A 83 -15.67 -6.54 6.73
CA GLY A 83 -15.07 -7.43 7.74
C GLY A 83 -14.51 -6.66 8.94
N LEU A 84 -13.81 -5.56 8.70
CA LEU A 84 -13.28 -4.69 9.76
C LEU A 84 -14.41 -4.11 10.64
N LEU A 85 -15.48 -3.61 10.02
CA LEU A 85 -16.64 -3.09 10.75
C LEU A 85 -17.43 -4.20 11.46
N ALA A 86 -17.48 -5.41 10.90
CA ALA A 86 -18.07 -6.57 11.58
C ALA A 86 -17.30 -6.92 12.87
N LEU A 87 -15.97 -7.00 12.83
CA LEU A 87 -15.16 -7.21 14.03
C LEU A 87 -15.44 -6.16 15.11
N ARG A 88 -15.43 -4.88 14.71
CA ARG A 88 -15.76 -3.78 15.62
C ARG A 88 -17.15 -3.93 16.24
N SER A 89 -18.18 -4.21 15.43
CA SER A 89 -19.57 -4.32 15.89
C SER A 89 -19.79 -5.50 16.83
N HIS A 90 -18.97 -6.55 16.73
CA HIS A 90 -18.97 -7.71 17.64
C HIS A 90 -18.12 -7.50 18.90
N GLY A 91 -17.53 -6.31 19.08
CA GLY A 91 -16.76 -5.95 20.25
C GLY A 91 -15.33 -6.50 20.26
N CYS A 92 -14.81 -6.97 19.11
CA CYS A 92 -13.43 -7.40 18.99
C CYS A 92 -12.47 -6.22 19.07
N LYS A 93 -11.26 -6.45 19.57
CA LYS A 93 -10.15 -5.51 19.49
C LYS A 93 -9.62 -5.53 18.06
N VAL A 94 -9.83 -4.47 17.30
CA VAL A 94 -9.50 -4.44 15.87
C VAL A 94 -8.86 -3.12 15.46
N THR A 95 -7.84 -3.20 14.62
CA THR A 95 -7.26 -2.11 13.85
C THR A 95 -6.89 -2.62 12.47
N SER A 96 -6.30 -1.79 11.63
CA SER A 96 -5.81 -2.20 10.32
C SER A 96 -4.51 -1.46 10.03
N VAL A 97 -3.57 -2.10 9.36
CA VAL A 97 -2.22 -1.58 9.13
C VAL A 97 -1.91 -1.60 7.63
N HIS A 98 -1.24 -0.58 7.14
CA HIS A 98 -0.67 -0.59 5.81
C HIS A 98 0.83 -0.26 5.89
N PRO A 99 1.71 -1.26 5.83
CA PRO A 99 3.15 -1.04 5.69
C PRO A 99 3.44 -0.45 4.31
N MET A 100 3.97 0.79 4.28
CA MET A 100 4.30 1.49 3.03
C MET A 100 5.68 1.08 2.51
N PHE A 101 5.98 -0.21 2.57
CA PHE A 101 7.24 -0.79 2.12
C PHE A 101 7.06 -2.25 1.67
N GLY A 102 7.99 -2.73 0.86
CA GLY A 102 7.98 -4.10 0.33
C GLY A 102 8.67 -5.11 1.26
N PRO A 103 8.52 -6.42 0.95
CA PRO A 103 9.07 -7.52 1.78
C PRO A 103 10.61 -7.55 1.81
N ASP A 104 11.29 -6.87 0.89
CA ASP A 104 12.75 -6.80 0.83
C ASP A 104 13.32 -5.64 1.68
N THR A 105 12.49 -4.98 2.49
CA THR A 105 12.91 -3.87 3.33
C THR A 105 13.53 -4.38 4.62
N GLU A 106 14.82 -4.10 4.81
CA GLU A 106 15.56 -4.50 6.01
C GLU A 106 15.43 -3.47 7.14
N LEU A 107 15.50 -2.18 6.81
CA LEU A 107 15.44 -1.09 7.80
C LEU A 107 14.20 -0.24 7.60
N LEU A 108 13.49 0.01 8.69
CA LEU A 108 12.26 0.81 8.68
C LEU A 108 12.48 2.31 8.96
N SER A 109 13.68 2.73 9.29
CA SER A 109 13.99 4.16 9.45
C SER A 109 13.64 4.93 8.16
N GLY A 110 12.81 5.97 8.29
CA GLY A 110 12.30 6.75 7.17
C GLY A 110 11.24 6.04 6.30
N ARG A 111 10.79 4.85 6.71
CA ARG A 111 9.61 4.19 6.11
C ARG A 111 8.36 4.58 6.87
N HIS A 112 7.22 4.51 6.20
CA HIS A 112 5.93 4.84 6.79
C HIS A 112 5.14 3.56 7.08
N VAL A 113 4.44 3.56 8.21
CA VAL A 113 3.42 2.58 8.55
C VAL A 113 2.13 3.35 8.84
N ILE A 114 1.09 3.04 8.09
CA ILE A 114 -0.22 3.65 8.27
C ILE A 114 -1.06 2.74 9.15
N PHE A 115 -1.67 3.31 10.17
CA PHE A 115 -2.62 2.67 11.07
C PHE A 115 -4.00 3.26 10.85
N VAL A 116 -4.99 2.40 10.68
CA VAL A 116 -6.38 2.84 10.49
C VAL A 116 -7.10 2.76 11.82
N ASP A 117 -7.56 3.91 12.30
CA ASP A 117 -8.38 3.97 13.50
C ASP A 117 -9.81 3.50 13.21
N LEU A 118 -10.17 2.41 13.85
CA LEU A 118 -11.50 1.80 13.81
C LEU A 118 -12.33 2.08 15.08
N GLY A 119 -11.86 3.00 15.93
CA GLY A 119 -12.51 3.34 17.21
C GLY A 119 -12.18 2.36 18.34
N SER A 120 -11.11 1.56 18.21
CA SER A 120 -10.57 0.68 19.25
C SER A 120 -9.16 1.16 19.65
N ALA A 121 -9.11 2.23 20.46
CA ALA A 121 -7.83 2.82 20.88
C ALA A 121 -6.85 1.78 21.50
N PRO A 122 -7.29 0.84 22.37
CA PRO A 122 -6.37 -0.17 22.89
C PRO A 122 -5.77 -1.07 21.80
N ALA A 123 -6.53 -1.44 20.76
CA ALA A 123 -6.03 -2.26 19.67
C ALA A 123 -5.04 -1.46 18.80
N LEU A 124 -5.38 -0.21 18.50
CA LEU A 124 -4.53 0.69 17.74
C LEU A 124 -3.16 0.87 18.42
N GLU A 125 -3.14 1.22 19.71
CA GLU A 125 -1.90 1.45 20.44
C GLU A 125 -1.09 0.15 20.58
N ALA A 126 -1.73 -0.99 20.88
CA ALA A 126 -1.03 -2.28 20.98
C ALA A 126 -0.30 -2.65 19.67
N VAL A 127 -0.91 -2.38 18.50
CA VAL A 127 -0.25 -2.67 17.21
C VAL A 127 0.80 -1.62 16.87
N LYS A 128 0.62 -0.35 17.23
CA LYS A 128 1.64 0.69 17.09
C LYS A 128 2.90 0.39 17.87
N GLU A 129 2.76 -0.16 19.08
CA GLU A 129 3.89 -0.56 19.94
C GLU A 129 4.79 -1.62 19.28
N LEU A 130 4.27 -2.49 18.43
CA LEU A 130 5.09 -3.44 17.66
C LEU A 130 6.12 -2.72 16.77
N PHE A 131 5.82 -1.51 16.33
CA PHE A 131 6.70 -0.72 15.46
C PHE A 131 7.51 0.35 16.21
N ALA A 132 7.28 0.56 17.51
CA ALA A 132 7.99 1.57 18.29
C ALA A 132 9.53 1.44 18.24
N PRO A 133 10.11 0.21 18.25
CA PRO A 133 11.57 0.05 18.17
C PRO A 133 12.18 0.32 16.81
N THR A 134 11.36 0.53 15.75
CA THR A 134 11.83 0.47 14.35
C THR A 134 12.23 1.82 13.76
N MET A 135 11.95 2.93 14.41
CA MET A 135 12.07 4.30 13.88
C MET A 135 11.25 4.53 12.58
N ALA A 136 10.23 3.69 12.31
CA ALA A 136 9.28 3.94 11.23
C ALA A 136 8.40 5.15 11.57
N GLU A 137 8.08 5.96 10.56
CA GLU A 137 7.09 7.02 10.72
C GLU A 137 5.69 6.42 10.81
N GLN A 138 5.04 6.59 11.96
CA GLN A 138 3.70 6.08 12.22
C GLN A 138 2.65 7.14 11.91
N VAL A 139 1.73 6.82 11.01
CA VAL A 139 0.65 7.73 10.60
C VAL A 139 -0.68 7.10 10.96
N VAL A 140 -1.55 7.82 11.67
CA VAL A 140 -2.91 7.35 11.99
C VAL A 140 -3.91 8.11 11.14
N MET A 141 -4.89 7.39 10.55
CA MET A 141 -5.95 8.00 9.77
C MET A 141 -7.25 7.20 9.83
N SER A 142 -8.31 7.77 9.32
CA SER A 142 -9.61 7.08 9.17
C SER A 142 -9.57 6.07 8.02
N LEU A 143 -10.53 5.15 8.01
CA LEU A 143 -10.69 4.16 6.94
C LEU A 143 -10.92 4.84 5.56
N ASP A 144 -11.73 5.90 5.53
CA ASP A 144 -12.05 6.63 4.30
C ASP A 144 -10.87 7.47 3.80
N ASP A 145 -10.15 8.14 4.71
CA ASP A 145 -8.97 8.91 4.34
C ASP A 145 -7.86 8.02 3.80
N HIS A 146 -7.70 6.81 4.35
CA HIS A 146 -6.69 5.87 3.86
C HIS A 146 -6.85 5.65 2.35
N ASP A 147 -7.95 5.08 1.90
CA ASP A 147 -8.10 4.68 0.50
C ASP A 147 -8.20 5.88 -0.45
N ARG A 148 -8.78 7.00 0.01
CA ARG A 148 -8.79 8.25 -0.75
C ARG A 148 -7.38 8.78 -1.03
N LEU A 149 -6.47 8.74 -0.04
CA LEU A 149 -5.08 9.17 -0.21
C LEU A 149 -4.25 8.13 -0.96
N ILE A 150 -4.48 6.84 -0.71
CA ILE A 150 -3.78 5.75 -1.40
C ILE A 150 -4.13 5.69 -2.89
N ALA A 151 -5.32 6.14 -3.30
CA ALA A 151 -5.64 6.28 -4.71
C ALA A 151 -4.66 7.20 -5.47
N TYR A 152 -4.09 8.20 -4.79
CA TYR A 152 -3.06 9.07 -5.36
C TYR A 152 -1.65 8.54 -5.11
N VAL A 153 -1.34 8.07 -3.90
CA VAL A 153 0.03 7.65 -3.53
C VAL A 153 0.43 6.37 -4.28
N LEU A 154 -0.44 5.38 -4.34
CA LEU A 154 -0.20 4.14 -5.08
C LEU A 154 -0.92 4.15 -6.44
N GLY A 155 -2.23 4.37 -6.46
CA GLY A 155 -3.04 4.26 -7.67
C GLY A 155 -2.50 5.14 -8.81
N LEU A 156 -2.43 6.45 -8.60
CA LEU A 156 -1.94 7.39 -9.61
C LEU A 156 -0.48 7.12 -10.00
N SER A 157 0.40 6.88 -9.02
CA SER A 157 1.83 6.65 -9.32
C SER A 157 2.06 5.36 -10.10
N HIS A 158 1.34 4.29 -9.77
CA HIS A 158 1.42 3.03 -10.51
C HIS A 158 0.86 3.19 -11.94
N ALA A 159 -0.32 3.79 -12.09
CA ALA A 159 -0.95 4.03 -13.39
C ALA A 159 -0.06 4.85 -14.31
N LEU A 160 0.59 5.91 -13.79
CA LEU A 160 1.53 6.71 -14.55
C LEU A 160 2.71 5.88 -15.08
N ASN A 161 3.30 5.02 -14.24
CA ASN A 161 4.42 4.18 -14.65
C ASN A 161 3.99 3.08 -15.63
N ILE A 162 2.81 2.48 -15.43
CA ILE A 162 2.22 1.51 -16.37
C ILE A 162 1.98 2.17 -17.73
N ALA A 163 1.38 3.36 -17.75
CA ALA A 163 1.16 4.11 -18.99
C ALA A 163 2.49 4.47 -19.68
N PHE A 164 3.51 4.86 -18.90
CA PHE A 164 4.82 5.21 -19.43
C PHE A 164 5.48 4.03 -20.14
N PHE A 165 5.65 2.87 -19.48
CA PHE A 165 6.29 1.74 -20.14
C PHE A 165 5.43 1.11 -21.24
N THR A 166 4.10 1.19 -21.14
CA THR A 166 3.19 0.77 -22.22
C THR A 166 3.42 1.62 -23.48
N ALA A 167 3.45 2.96 -23.33
CA ALA A 167 3.72 3.85 -24.44
C ALA A 167 5.11 3.60 -25.08
N LEU A 168 6.14 3.31 -24.27
CA LEU A 168 7.45 2.92 -24.77
C LEU A 168 7.41 1.60 -25.55
N ALA A 169 6.74 0.59 -25.02
CA ALA A 169 6.64 -0.73 -25.65
C ALA A 169 5.86 -0.67 -26.97
N GLU A 170 4.86 0.19 -27.07
CA GLU A 170 4.03 0.37 -28.27
C GLU A 170 4.62 1.37 -29.27
N SER A 171 5.67 2.11 -28.93
CA SER A 171 6.31 3.10 -29.81
C SER A 171 6.99 2.50 -31.05
N GLY A 172 7.28 1.19 -31.04
CA GLY A 172 8.07 0.51 -32.06
C GLY A 172 9.59 0.71 -31.90
N GLU A 173 10.05 1.52 -30.94
CA GLU A 173 11.48 1.74 -30.67
C GLU A 173 12.04 0.69 -29.72
N ALA A 174 13.24 0.18 -30.04
CA ALA A 174 13.89 -0.80 -29.19
C ALA A 174 14.45 -0.14 -27.92
N ALA A 175 14.21 -0.73 -26.74
CA ALA A 175 14.66 -0.21 -25.46
C ALA A 175 16.18 0.08 -25.40
N PRO A 176 17.09 -0.76 -25.96
CA PRO A 176 18.54 -0.44 -26.01
C PRO A 176 18.86 0.81 -26.84
N ARG A 177 18.03 1.12 -27.87
CA ARG A 177 18.21 2.33 -28.69
C ARG A 177 17.84 3.58 -27.90
N LEU A 178 16.73 3.55 -27.17
CA LEU A 178 16.30 4.65 -26.31
C LEU A 178 17.30 4.89 -25.18
N ALA A 179 17.81 3.82 -24.55
CA ALA A 179 18.81 3.91 -23.48
C ALA A 179 20.11 4.60 -23.94
N ARG A 180 20.51 4.47 -25.22
CA ARG A 180 21.70 5.16 -25.76
C ARG A 180 21.51 6.66 -25.97
N LEU A 181 20.26 7.14 -26.00
CA LEU A 181 19.90 8.54 -26.18
C LEU A 181 19.36 9.17 -24.90
N SER A 182 19.62 8.52 -23.77
CA SER A 182 18.99 8.84 -22.48
C SER A 182 19.34 10.23 -21.95
N SER A 183 18.43 10.76 -21.15
CA SER A 183 18.64 11.96 -20.34
C SER A 183 18.50 11.60 -18.86
N THR A 184 19.01 12.46 -17.97
CA THR A 184 18.88 12.25 -16.52
C THR A 184 17.44 12.05 -16.04
N THR A 185 16.50 12.78 -16.62
CA THR A 185 15.05 12.65 -16.31
C THR A 185 14.51 11.32 -16.83
N PHE A 186 14.89 10.92 -18.05
CA PHE A 186 14.44 9.64 -18.63
C PHE A 186 14.97 8.46 -17.84
N ASP A 187 16.27 8.47 -17.43
CA ASP A 187 16.88 7.40 -16.64
C ASP A 187 16.19 7.24 -15.29
N ALA A 188 15.94 8.34 -14.59
CA ALA A 188 15.23 8.32 -13.30
C ALA A 188 13.80 7.75 -13.46
N GLN A 189 13.07 8.17 -14.51
CA GLN A 189 11.73 7.67 -14.78
C GLN A 189 11.74 6.19 -15.16
N LEU A 190 12.71 5.77 -15.98
CA LEU A 190 12.85 4.37 -16.39
C LEU A 190 13.18 3.46 -15.20
N GLU A 191 14.01 3.92 -14.26
CA GLU A 191 14.33 3.18 -13.04
C GLU A 191 13.07 2.92 -12.18
N VAL A 192 12.23 3.94 -11.98
CA VAL A 192 10.97 3.81 -11.25
C VAL A 192 10.01 2.87 -12.00
N ALA A 193 9.83 3.07 -13.31
CA ALA A 193 8.97 2.23 -14.14
C ALA A 193 9.42 0.76 -14.17
N ALA A 194 10.73 0.50 -14.18
CA ALA A 194 11.28 -0.85 -14.15
C ALA A 194 11.04 -1.57 -12.82
N ARG A 195 10.95 -0.86 -11.69
CA ARG A 195 10.53 -1.45 -10.41
C ARG A 195 9.07 -1.88 -10.47
N VAL A 196 8.19 -0.98 -10.94
CA VAL A 196 6.76 -1.28 -11.12
C VAL A 196 6.54 -2.46 -12.06
N ALA A 197 7.26 -2.53 -13.18
CA ALA A 197 7.12 -3.60 -14.16
C ALA A 197 7.59 -4.99 -13.68
N ARG A 198 8.45 -5.05 -12.65
CA ARG A 198 8.95 -6.31 -12.08
C ARG A 198 8.11 -6.86 -10.94
N ASP A 199 7.22 -6.05 -10.41
CA ASP A 199 6.39 -6.43 -9.27
C ASP A 199 5.20 -7.32 -9.69
N ASN A 200 4.43 -7.80 -8.72
CA ASN A 200 3.30 -8.71 -8.96
C ASN A 200 2.15 -7.97 -9.67
N PRO A 201 1.81 -8.31 -10.93
CA PRO A 201 0.78 -7.63 -11.69
C PRO A 201 -0.63 -7.77 -11.07
N GLU A 202 -0.92 -8.88 -10.39
CA GLU A 202 -2.21 -9.11 -9.74
C GLU A 202 -2.41 -8.12 -8.58
N LEU A 203 -1.36 -7.87 -7.77
CA LEU A 203 -1.40 -6.87 -6.71
C LEU A 203 -1.66 -5.46 -7.28
N TYR A 204 -1.01 -5.12 -8.40
CA TYR A 204 -1.21 -3.83 -9.04
C TYR A 204 -2.62 -3.69 -9.62
N TYR A 205 -3.16 -4.76 -10.19
CA TYR A 205 -4.55 -4.80 -10.64
C TYR A 205 -5.53 -4.61 -9.47
N GLU A 206 -5.33 -5.31 -8.35
CA GLU A 206 -6.15 -5.13 -7.14
C GLU A 206 -6.10 -3.68 -6.64
N ILE A 207 -4.92 -3.06 -6.56
CA ILE A 207 -4.76 -1.66 -6.13
C ILE A 207 -5.53 -0.69 -7.03
N GLN A 208 -5.56 -0.94 -8.35
CA GLN A 208 -6.28 -0.10 -9.31
C GLN A 208 -7.79 -0.33 -9.26
N SER A 209 -8.23 -1.59 -9.13
CA SER A 209 -9.63 -2.00 -9.34
C SER A 209 -10.48 -2.04 -8.08
N LEU A 210 -9.86 -2.26 -6.89
CA LEU A 210 -10.60 -2.47 -5.65
C LEU A 210 -10.60 -1.25 -4.71
N ASN A 211 -9.97 -0.14 -5.11
CA ASN A 211 -10.05 1.11 -4.35
C ASN A 211 -11.28 1.91 -4.78
N ASP A 212 -12.20 2.19 -3.85
CA ASP A 212 -13.42 2.94 -4.12
C ASP A 212 -13.17 4.34 -4.72
N TYR A 213 -11.96 4.91 -4.50
CA TYR A 213 -11.52 6.22 -5.01
C TYR A 213 -10.60 6.10 -6.24
N GLY A 214 -10.32 4.89 -6.72
CA GLY A 214 -9.36 4.63 -7.80
C GLY A 214 -9.76 5.30 -9.12
N ALA A 215 -11.05 5.27 -9.46
CA ALA A 215 -11.57 5.89 -10.67
C ALA A 215 -11.29 7.40 -10.73
N GLU A 216 -11.37 8.11 -9.61
CA GLU A 216 -11.13 9.56 -9.55
C GLU A 216 -9.67 9.91 -9.85
N SER A 217 -8.72 9.14 -9.32
CA SER A 217 -7.29 9.37 -9.55
C SER A 217 -6.87 9.06 -10.99
N LEU A 218 -7.44 8.02 -11.60
CA LEU A 218 -7.22 7.68 -13.00
C LEU A 218 -7.81 8.74 -13.95
N GLU A 219 -9.00 9.21 -13.65
CA GLU A 219 -9.63 10.29 -14.41
C GLU A 219 -8.83 11.60 -14.30
N ALA A 220 -8.28 11.90 -13.13
CA ALA A 220 -7.41 13.06 -12.95
C ALA A 220 -6.14 12.96 -13.79
N LEU A 221 -5.52 11.77 -13.88
CA LEU A 221 -4.37 11.52 -14.76
C LEU A 221 -4.73 11.69 -16.23
N SER A 222 -5.81 11.08 -16.67
CA SER A 222 -6.30 11.17 -18.04
C SER A 222 -6.54 12.63 -18.47
N LYS A 223 -7.24 13.40 -17.64
CA LYS A 223 -7.49 14.83 -17.88
C LYS A 223 -6.21 15.66 -17.89
N ALA A 224 -5.22 15.32 -17.06
CA ALA A 224 -3.94 16.01 -17.07
C ALA A 224 -3.17 15.77 -18.37
N VAL A 225 -3.10 14.52 -18.82
CA VAL A 225 -2.48 14.16 -20.12
C VAL A 225 -3.19 14.84 -21.29
N GLU A 226 -4.52 14.82 -21.29
CA GLU A 226 -5.31 15.44 -22.35
C GLU A 226 -5.10 16.97 -22.42
N ARG A 227 -4.98 17.65 -21.27
CA ARG A 227 -4.66 19.09 -21.24
C ARG A 227 -3.29 19.40 -21.84
N ILE A 228 -2.28 18.56 -21.51
CA ILE A 228 -0.95 18.69 -22.10
C ILE A 228 -1.03 18.48 -23.61
N ARG A 229 -1.68 17.41 -24.05
CA ARG A 229 -1.88 17.08 -25.48
C ARG A 229 -2.54 18.26 -26.24
N THR A 230 -3.63 18.78 -25.69
CA THR A 230 -4.38 19.88 -26.31
C THR A 230 -3.52 21.14 -26.42
N ALA A 231 -2.86 21.56 -25.34
CA ALA A 231 -2.00 22.74 -25.35
C ALA A 231 -0.85 22.63 -26.37
N VAL A 232 -0.24 21.44 -26.48
CA VAL A 232 0.85 21.19 -27.45
C VAL A 232 0.34 21.22 -28.90
N LEU A 233 -0.76 20.52 -29.20
CA LEU A 233 -1.29 20.44 -30.56
C LEU A 233 -1.88 21.76 -31.07
N SER A 234 -2.47 22.57 -30.17
CA SER A 234 -2.97 23.91 -30.50
C SER A 234 -1.89 25.00 -30.40
N GLN A 235 -0.64 24.66 -30.07
CA GLN A 235 0.46 25.59 -29.83
C GLN A 235 0.12 26.67 -28.77
N ASP A 236 -0.71 26.33 -27.79
CA ASP A 236 -1.09 27.22 -26.69
C ASP A 236 0.02 27.26 -25.63
N HIS A 237 1.02 28.11 -25.88
CA HIS A 237 2.16 28.35 -25.00
C HIS A 237 1.70 28.81 -23.61
N ALA A 238 0.68 29.67 -23.54
CA ALA A 238 0.25 30.24 -22.25
C ALA A 238 -0.32 29.17 -21.32
N THR A 239 -1.19 28.31 -21.82
CA THR A 239 -1.75 27.17 -21.08
C THR A 239 -0.65 26.20 -20.66
N PHE A 240 0.28 25.86 -21.56
CA PHE A 240 1.38 24.95 -21.22
C PHE A 240 2.24 25.49 -20.07
N VAL A 241 2.65 26.76 -20.14
CA VAL A 241 3.43 27.41 -19.08
C VAL A 241 2.64 27.48 -17.75
N ALA A 242 1.34 27.75 -17.82
CA ALA A 242 0.49 27.77 -16.62
C ALA A 242 0.42 26.37 -15.94
N LEU A 243 0.35 25.29 -16.70
CA LEU A 243 0.42 23.92 -16.13
C LEU A 243 1.75 23.67 -15.41
N MET A 244 2.87 24.09 -16.01
CA MET A 244 4.19 23.93 -15.39
C MET A 244 4.32 24.74 -14.07
N ARG A 245 3.86 26.00 -14.09
CA ARG A 245 3.90 26.87 -12.87
C ARG A 245 3.06 26.28 -11.74
N ARG A 246 1.85 25.82 -12.05
CA ARG A 246 0.99 25.16 -11.04
C ARG A 246 1.66 23.94 -10.41
N GLY A 247 2.40 23.15 -11.20
CA GLY A 247 3.19 22.04 -10.68
C GLY A 247 4.33 22.51 -9.77
N GLN A 248 5.03 23.60 -10.14
CA GLN A 248 6.07 24.19 -9.32
C GLN A 248 5.54 24.64 -7.96
N ASP A 249 4.43 25.38 -7.94
CA ASP A 249 3.80 25.88 -6.71
C ASP A 249 3.42 24.69 -5.79
N TYR A 250 2.76 23.68 -6.32
CA TYR A 250 2.39 22.48 -5.57
C TYR A 250 3.58 21.74 -4.96
N LEU A 251 4.71 21.65 -5.68
CA LEU A 251 5.90 20.96 -5.19
C LEU A 251 6.75 21.79 -4.23
N GLN A 252 6.63 23.13 -4.25
CA GLN A 252 7.27 24.01 -3.27
C GLN A 252 6.65 23.82 -1.88
N ASP A 253 5.34 23.68 -1.78
CA ASP A 253 4.65 23.40 -0.51
C ASP A 253 5.15 22.11 0.16
N ARG A 254 5.52 21.10 -0.64
CA ARG A 254 6.11 19.85 -0.13
C ARG A 254 7.45 20.06 0.56
N LYS A 255 8.34 20.90 0.01
CA LYS A 255 9.66 21.19 0.61
C LYS A 255 9.52 21.84 1.98
N THR A 256 8.59 22.77 2.12
CA THR A 256 8.30 23.46 3.39
C THR A 256 7.84 22.49 4.49
N LEU A 257 7.13 21.42 4.14
CA LEU A 257 6.70 20.37 5.08
C LEU A 257 7.86 19.45 5.50
N THR A 258 8.78 19.16 4.58
CA THR A 258 9.93 18.28 4.86
C THR A 258 10.99 19.01 5.71
N GLU A 259 11.23 20.29 5.45
CA GLU A 259 12.18 21.12 6.21
C GLU A 259 11.71 21.45 7.64
N ARG A 260 10.41 21.42 7.93
CA ARG A 260 9.86 21.57 9.29
C ARG A 260 9.98 20.32 10.16
N ARG A 261 10.38 19.19 9.57
CA ARG A 261 10.56 17.89 10.25
C ARG A 261 12.02 17.50 10.46
N ALA A 262 12.97 18.23 9.86
CA ALA A 262 14.41 18.11 10.08
C ALA A 262 14.89 19.05 11.19
#